data_bf79a11af61bad19878eada01bb780fa
#
_entry.id   bf79a11af61bad19878eada01bb780fa
#
_cell.length_a   1.000
_cell.length_b   1.000
_cell.length_c   1.000
_cell.angle_alpha   90.00
_cell.angle_beta   90.00
_cell.angle_gamma   90.00
#
_symmetry.space_group_name_H-M   'P 1'
#
loop_
_entity.id
_entity.type
_entity.pdbx_description
1 polymer ?
#
loop_
_entity_poly.entity_id
_entity_poly.type
_entity_poly.pdbx_seq_one_letter_code
_entity_poly.pdbx_strand_id
1 'polypeptide(L)'
;MFEKVNDMEQYQCIVVNLAYYDNQKRIIVSVNDDVIEISAEIDGVIFSALGEYYFETYQSFRDKLLDMGYGLKCNGSRINAVQSVMMGYCPKIYLVEMGKQALRSDIVNIWEYADISYFPNSKEQSEYSEKWYESI
;
A
#
# COMPACT_ATOMS: atom_id res chain seq x y z
N MET A 1 -21.38 -22.99 16.54
CA MET A 1 -20.49 -22.42 15.57
C MET A 1 -20.56 -20.92 15.59
N PHE A 2 -19.46 -20.30 15.47
CA PHE A 2 -19.34 -18.88 15.48
C PHE A 2 -19.10 -18.38 14.05
N GLU A 3 -19.88 -17.44 13.64
CA GLU A 3 -19.79 -16.88 12.30
C GLU A 3 -19.29 -15.43 12.36
N LYS A 4 -18.35 -15.14 11.50
CA LYS A 4 -17.78 -13.81 11.40
C LYS A 4 -18.77 -12.90 10.69
N VAL A 5 -19.27 -11.91 11.40
CA VAL A 5 -20.27 -10.98 10.88
C VAL A 5 -19.64 -9.91 10.00
N ASN A 6 -18.39 -9.58 10.26
CA ASN A 6 -17.70 -8.51 9.56
C ASN A 6 -16.23 -8.85 9.38
N ASP A 7 -15.82 -9.03 8.14
CA ASP A 7 -14.43 -9.32 7.76
C ASP A 7 -13.64 -8.04 7.45
N MET A 8 -14.22 -6.88 7.75
CA MET A 8 -13.56 -5.60 7.54
C MET A 8 -12.49 -5.35 8.58
N GLU A 9 -11.31 -4.99 8.10
CA GLU A 9 -10.26 -4.41 8.93
C GLU A 9 -10.15 -2.93 8.60
N GLN A 10 -9.76 -2.13 9.58
CA GLN A 10 -9.61 -0.70 9.40
C GLN A 10 -8.23 -0.25 9.85
N TYR A 11 -7.64 0.65 9.09
CA TYR A 11 -6.32 1.21 9.35
C TYR A 11 -6.39 2.71 9.31
N GLN A 12 -5.77 3.37 10.30
CA GLN A 12 -5.57 4.81 10.23
C GLN A 12 -4.34 5.11 9.39
N CYS A 13 -4.51 5.96 8.40
CA CYS A 13 -3.43 6.35 7.51
C CYS A 13 -3.34 7.86 7.40
N ILE A 14 -2.18 8.35 7.02
CA ILE A 14 -1.95 9.77 6.75
C ILE A 14 -1.86 9.95 5.25
N VAL A 15 -2.66 10.86 4.71
CA VAL A 15 -2.52 11.31 3.33
C VAL A 15 -2.02 12.74 3.32
N VAL A 16 -1.24 13.07 2.33
CA VAL A 16 -0.72 14.41 2.12
C VAL A 16 -1.16 14.91 0.76
N ASN A 17 -1.52 16.19 0.70
CA ASN A 17 -1.82 16.83 -0.56
C ASN A 17 -0.49 17.09 -1.30
N LEU A 18 -0.35 16.56 -2.51
CA LEU A 18 0.91 16.65 -3.25
C LEU A 18 1.23 18.05 -3.76
N ALA A 19 0.23 18.92 -3.84
CA ALA A 19 0.43 20.33 -4.17
C ALA A 19 0.86 21.15 -2.94
N TYR A 20 0.42 20.72 -1.74
CA TYR A 20 0.67 21.43 -0.49
C TYR A 20 1.05 20.43 0.59
N TYR A 21 2.33 20.07 0.68
CA TYR A 21 2.84 19.02 1.58
C TYR A 21 2.52 19.26 3.06
N ASP A 22 2.26 20.49 3.46
CA ASP A 22 1.87 20.82 4.83
C ASP A 22 0.43 20.41 5.16
N ASN A 23 -0.36 20.10 4.13
CA ASN A 23 -1.76 19.73 4.30
C ASN A 23 -1.90 18.22 4.40
N GLN A 24 -1.82 17.72 5.63
CA GLN A 24 -1.96 16.29 5.93
C GLN A 24 -3.30 16.01 6.58
N LYS A 25 -3.85 14.83 6.31
CA LYS A 25 -5.08 14.35 6.91
C LYS A 25 -4.93 12.93 7.38
N ARG A 26 -5.68 12.60 8.44
CA ARG A 26 -5.90 11.21 8.83
C ARG A 26 -7.13 10.69 8.10
N ILE A 27 -7.01 9.51 7.55
CA ILE A 27 -8.13 8.82 6.91
C ILE A 27 -8.25 7.42 7.49
N ILE A 28 -9.43 6.85 7.35
CA ILE A 28 -9.67 5.45 7.70
C ILE A 28 -9.74 4.67 6.40
N VAL A 29 -8.84 3.70 6.26
CA VAL A 29 -8.85 2.77 5.14
C VAL A 29 -9.50 1.48 5.60
N SER A 30 -10.51 1.03 4.89
CA SER A 30 -11.22 -0.21 5.19
C SER A 30 -10.81 -1.29 4.20
N VAL A 31 -10.52 -2.48 4.69
CA VAL A 31 -10.14 -3.62 3.86
C VAL A 31 -11.06 -4.80 4.18
N ASN A 32 -11.68 -5.35 3.14
CA ASN A 32 -12.46 -6.57 3.24
C ASN A 32 -11.56 -7.75 2.85
N ASP A 33 -11.40 -8.72 3.76
CA ASP A 33 -10.50 -9.86 3.56
C ASP A 33 -11.09 -11.01 2.74
N ASP A 34 -12.41 -11.18 2.72
CA ASP A 34 -13.05 -12.23 1.94
C ASP A 34 -12.80 -12.05 0.45
N VAL A 35 -12.98 -10.82 0.02
CA VAL A 35 -12.60 -10.36 -1.31
C VAL A 35 -11.72 -9.15 -1.03
N ILE A 36 -10.50 -9.14 -1.52
CA ILE A 36 -9.62 -8.02 -1.23
C ILE A 36 -10.19 -6.75 -1.87
N GLU A 37 -10.86 -5.97 -1.04
CA GLU A 37 -11.42 -4.69 -1.43
C GLU A 37 -10.91 -3.62 -0.45
N ILE A 38 -10.25 -2.62 -0.99
CA ILE A 38 -9.67 -1.53 -0.21
C ILE A 38 -10.43 -0.26 -0.54
N SER A 39 -10.88 0.45 0.48
CA SER A 39 -11.67 1.68 0.28
C SER A 39 -11.39 2.73 1.35
N ALA A 40 -11.55 3.98 0.98
CA ALA A 40 -11.49 5.11 1.88
C ALA A 40 -12.26 6.28 1.30
N GLU A 41 -12.75 7.16 2.18
CA GLU A 41 -13.39 8.41 1.79
C GLU A 41 -12.45 9.57 2.14
N ILE A 42 -12.22 10.45 1.16
CA ILE A 42 -11.42 11.66 1.34
C ILE A 42 -12.20 12.83 0.75
N ASP A 43 -12.53 13.81 1.59
CA ASP A 43 -13.26 15.01 1.17
C ASP A 43 -14.56 14.70 0.40
N GLY A 44 -15.28 13.69 0.86
CA GLY A 44 -16.56 13.27 0.27
C GLY A 44 -16.43 12.40 -0.97
N VAL A 45 -15.23 12.07 -1.40
CA VAL A 45 -14.99 11.20 -2.56
C VAL A 45 -14.55 9.83 -2.06
N ILE A 46 -15.20 8.79 -2.57
CA ILE A 46 -14.87 7.40 -2.21
C ILE A 46 -13.89 6.86 -3.24
N PHE A 47 -12.76 6.37 -2.74
CA PHE A 47 -11.76 5.66 -3.52
C PHE A 47 -11.81 4.18 -3.16
N SER A 48 -11.80 3.31 -4.15
CA SER A 48 -11.80 1.87 -3.90
C SER A 48 -11.07 1.10 -4.98
N ALA A 49 -10.59 -0.07 -4.62
CA ALA A 49 -9.98 -1.03 -5.54
C ALA A 49 -10.33 -2.44 -5.09
N LEU A 50 -10.47 -3.32 -6.05
CA LEU A 50 -10.82 -4.72 -5.83
C LEU A 50 -9.82 -5.58 -6.61
N GLY A 51 -9.31 -6.64 -5.98
CA GLY A 51 -8.34 -7.48 -6.66
C GLY A 51 -8.12 -8.81 -5.96
N GLU A 52 -7.31 -9.64 -6.59
CA GLU A 52 -7.00 -10.99 -6.16
C GLU A 52 -5.84 -11.04 -5.19
N TYR A 53 -4.86 -10.14 -5.36
CA TYR A 53 -3.65 -10.09 -4.55
C TYR A 53 -3.59 -8.78 -3.78
N TYR A 54 -3.15 -8.87 -2.54
CA TYR A 54 -3.25 -7.76 -1.62
C TYR A 54 -2.45 -6.53 -2.06
N PHE A 55 -1.16 -6.71 -2.35
CA PHE A 55 -0.32 -5.58 -2.72
C PHE A 55 -0.72 -4.95 -4.06
N GLU A 56 -1.08 -5.77 -5.04
CA GLU A 56 -1.58 -5.26 -6.32
C GLU A 56 -2.85 -4.43 -6.12
N THR A 57 -3.74 -4.89 -5.25
CA THR A 57 -4.97 -4.16 -4.93
C THR A 57 -4.63 -2.84 -4.21
N TYR A 58 -3.69 -2.88 -3.27
CA TYR A 58 -3.18 -1.68 -2.63
C TYR A 58 -2.62 -0.70 -3.65
N GLN A 59 -1.79 -1.18 -4.57
CA GLN A 59 -1.18 -0.33 -5.60
C GLN A 59 -2.24 0.34 -6.48
N SER A 60 -3.25 -0.41 -6.86
CA SER A 60 -4.38 0.12 -7.64
C SER A 60 -5.13 1.20 -6.88
N PHE A 61 -5.41 0.96 -5.61
CA PHE A 61 -6.03 1.92 -4.71
C PHE A 61 -5.18 3.19 -4.57
N ARG A 62 -3.89 3.00 -4.27
CA ARG A 62 -2.94 4.10 -4.07
C ARG A 62 -2.79 4.94 -5.35
N ASP A 63 -2.74 4.29 -6.51
CA ASP A 63 -2.61 5.00 -7.78
C ASP A 63 -3.81 5.92 -8.03
N LYS A 64 -5.01 5.50 -7.63
CA LYS A 64 -6.20 6.35 -7.70
C LYS A 64 -6.07 7.59 -6.81
N LEU A 65 -5.48 7.43 -5.63
CA LEU A 65 -5.22 8.58 -4.75
C LEU A 65 -4.21 9.53 -5.38
N LEU A 66 -3.14 9.01 -5.96
CA LEU A 66 -2.12 9.82 -6.65
C LEU A 66 -2.73 10.62 -7.79
N ASP A 67 -3.61 10.01 -8.58
CA ASP A 67 -4.28 10.68 -9.70
C ASP A 67 -5.11 11.88 -9.24
N MET A 68 -5.56 11.86 -7.99
CA MET A 68 -6.32 12.96 -7.40
C MET A 68 -5.47 13.88 -6.53
N GLY A 69 -4.16 13.70 -6.55
CA GLY A 69 -3.23 14.57 -5.84
C GLY A 69 -2.96 14.21 -4.39
N TYR A 70 -3.22 12.96 -3.99
CA TYR A 70 -2.98 12.50 -2.62
C TYR A 70 -1.84 11.49 -2.56
N GLY A 71 -0.89 11.72 -1.67
CA GLY A 71 0.16 10.76 -1.34
C GLY A 71 -0.17 10.04 -0.03
N LEU A 72 -0.07 8.73 -0.02
CA LEU A 72 -0.38 7.91 1.15
C LEU A 72 0.92 7.56 1.88
N LYS A 73 1.04 8.04 3.12
CA LYS A 73 2.29 7.91 3.91
C LYS A 73 2.30 6.60 4.69
N CYS A 74 2.52 5.51 3.98
CA CYS A 74 2.66 4.19 4.59
C CYS A 74 3.71 3.36 3.84
N ASN A 75 4.11 2.23 4.45
CA ASN A 75 5.16 1.39 3.90
C ASN A 75 4.87 0.90 2.47
N GLY A 76 3.61 0.63 2.15
CA GLY A 76 3.23 0.20 0.80
C GLY A 76 3.52 1.23 -0.29
N SER A 77 3.68 2.49 0.09
CA SER A 77 4.01 3.58 -0.85
C SER A 77 5.51 3.77 -1.06
N ARG A 78 6.36 3.02 -0.37
CA ARG A 78 7.81 3.12 -0.57
C ARG A 78 8.20 2.52 -1.91
N ILE A 79 9.17 3.13 -2.58
CA ILE A 79 9.66 2.65 -3.89
C ILE A 79 10.16 1.20 -3.83
N ASN A 80 10.73 0.81 -2.70
CA ASN A 80 11.35 -0.50 -2.50
C ASN A 80 10.42 -1.53 -1.86
N ALA A 81 9.11 -1.30 -1.87
CA ALA A 81 8.11 -2.25 -1.37
C ALA A 81 7.87 -3.34 -2.42
N VAL A 82 8.04 -4.60 -2.01
CA VAL A 82 7.87 -5.77 -2.87
C VAL A 82 7.07 -6.83 -2.11
N GLN A 83 6.11 -7.45 -2.77
CA GLN A 83 5.39 -8.58 -2.17
C GLN A 83 5.71 -9.86 -2.94
N SER A 84 6.04 -10.92 -2.21
CA SER A 84 6.23 -12.24 -2.82
C SER A 84 4.86 -12.88 -3.10
N VAL A 85 4.85 -13.83 -4.04
CA VAL A 85 3.63 -14.58 -4.41
C VAL A 85 3.03 -15.28 -3.19
N MET A 86 3.88 -15.81 -2.31
CA MET A 86 3.42 -16.53 -1.10
C MET A 86 2.75 -15.62 -0.09
N MET A 87 2.99 -14.31 -0.15
CA MET A 87 2.38 -13.32 0.73
C MET A 87 1.16 -12.64 0.11
N GLY A 88 0.70 -13.13 -1.06
CA GLY A 88 -0.27 -12.45 -1.90
C GLY A 88 -1.62 -12.14 -1.25
N TYR A 89 -1.96 -12.78 -0.13
CA TYR A 89 -3.24 -12.58 0.55
C TYR A 89 -3.12 -11.82 1.87
N CYS A 90 -1.93 -11.37 2.25
CA CYS A 90 -1.74 -10.68 3.52
C CYS A 90 -1.18 -9.27 3.34
N PRO A 91 -1.36 -8.39 4.33
CA PRO A 91 -0.95 -6.98 4.24
C PRO A 91 0.53 -6.79 4.55
N LYS A 92 1.38 -7.73 4.15
CA LYS A 92 2.81 -7.68 4.44
C LYS A 92 3.62 -7.65 3.17
N ILE A 93 4.71 -6.91 3.21
CA ILE A 93 5.64 -6.72 2.11
C ILE A 93 7.07 -6.78 2.64
N TYR A 94 8.00 -6.93 1.72
CA TYR A 94 9.42 -6.72 2.00
C TYR A 94 9.82 -5.30 1.61
N LEU A 95 10.67 -4.68 2.42
CA LEU A 95 11.40 -3.49 2.00
C LEU A 95 12.79 -3.96 1.55
N VAL A 96 13.03 -3.93 0.25
CA VAL A 96 14.22 -4.52 -0.33
C VAL A 96 15.34 -3.49 -0.56
N GLU A 97 16.55 -3.98 -0.76
CA GLU A 97 17.72 -3.15 -1.00
C GLU A 97 18.49 -3.72 -2.18
N MET A 98 18.95 -2.85 -3.07
CA MET A 98 19.71 -3.26 -4.24
C MET A 98 20.95 -4.07 -3.84
N GLY A 99 21.19 -5.18 -4.53
CA GLY A 99 22.32 -6.06 -4.29
C GLY A 99 22.14 -7.03 -3.14
N LYS A 100 20.99 -7.02 -2.46
CA LYS A 100 20.74 -7.88 -1.30
C LYS A 100 19.46 -8.68 -1.45
N GLN A 101 19.49 -9.92 -1.00
CA GLN A 101 18.29 -10.73 -0.91
C GLN A 101 17.38 -10.22 0.20
N ALA A 102 16.07 -10.38 0.01
CA ALA A 102 15.11 -10.07 1.03
C ALA A 102 15.17 -11.08 2.18
N LEU A 103 15.13 -10.58 3.42
CA LEU A 103 15.18 -11.40 4.62
C LEU A 103 13.87 -11.23 5.40
N ARG A 104 13.59 -12.16 6.32
CA ARG A 104 12.41 -12.04 7.19
C ARG A 104 12.38 -10.73 7.98
N SER A 105 13.55 -10.22 8.35
CA SER A 105 13.66 -8.95 9.07
C SER A 105 13.27 -7.74 8.22
N ASP A 106 13.12 -7.92 6.91
CA ASP A 106 12.71 -6.85 6.00
C ASP A 106 11.19 -6.78 5.82
N ILE A 107 10.45 -7.70 6.45
CA ILE A 107 8.99 -7.76 6.35
C ILE A 107 8.36 -6.69 7.22
N VAL A 108 7.47 -5.90 6.63
CA VAL A 108 6.71 -4.86 7.32
C VAL A 108 5.25 -4.92 6.89
N ASN A 109 4.39 -4.26 7.66
CA ASN A 109 2.98 -4.12 7.29
C ASN A 109 2.82 -2.97 6.30
N ILE A 110 2.02 -3.17 5.25
CA ILE A 110 1.74 -2.19 4.20
C ILE A 110 1.23 -0.87 4.78
N TRP A 111 0.33 -0.94 5.78
CA TRP A 111 -0.39 0.23 6.30
C TRP A 111 0.36 1.01 7.35
N GLU A 112 1.46 0.49 7.85
CA GLU A 112 2.27 1.15 8.88
C GLU A 112 2.80 2.48 8.36
N TYR A 113 2.76 3.51 9.20
CA TYR A 113 3.20 4.86 8.83
C TYR A 113 4.64 4.86 8.32
N ALA A 114 4.86 5.59 7.25
CA ALA A 114 6.20 5.81 6.69
C ALA A 114 6.37 7.31 6.40
N ASP A 115 7.43 7.88 6.97
CA ASP A 115 7.72 9.30 6.74
C ASP A 115 8.48 9.46 5.42
N ILE A 116 7.74 9.40 4.32
CA ILE A 116 8.27 9.50 2.97
C ILE A 116 7.84 10.81 2.32
N SER A 117 8.64 11.31 1.41
CA SER A 117 8.36 12.51 0.62
C SER A 117 8.29 12.23 -0.88
N TYR A 118 8.67 11.04 -1.30
CA TYR A 118 8.53 10.59 -2.68
C TYR A 118 7.42 9.54 -2.73
N PHE A 119 6.47 9.73 -3.66
CA PHE A 119 5.28 8.88 -3.76
C PHE A 119 5.24 8.25 -5.15
N PRO A 120 5.91 7.10 -5.33
CA PRO A 120 5.90 6.40 -6.61
C PRO A 120 4.53 5.79 -6.91
N ASN A 121 4.24 5.63 -8.19
CA ASN A 121 3.09 4.84 -8.62
C ASN A 121 3.49 3.36 -8.78
N SER A 122 2.52 2.51 -9.16
CA SER A 122 2.75 1.08 -9.30
C SER A 122 3.77 0.76 -10.39
N LYS A 123 3.79 1.53 -11.47
CA LYS A 123 4.75 1.34 -12.56
C LYS A 123 6.18 1.57 -12.07
N GLU A 124 6.40 2.64 -11.33
CA GLU A 124 7.71 2.97 -10.76
C GLU A 124 8.17 1.90 -9.78
N GLN A 125 7.26 1.40 -8.94
CA GLN A 125 7.56 0.30 -8.01
C GLN A 125 7.92 -0.98 -8.75
N SER A 126 7.21 -1.28 -9.84
CA SER A 126 7.48 -2.46 -10.66
C SER A 126 8.86 -2.37 -11.31
N GLU A 127 9.22 -1.22 -11.86
CA GLU A 127 10.54 -1.00 -12.45
C GLU A 127 11.66 -1.16 -11.42
N TYR A 128 11.45 -0.65 -10.21
CA TYR A 128 12.42 -0.82 -9.12
C TYR A 128 12.56 -2.30 -8.75
N SER A 129 11.44 -3.00 -8.62
CA SER A 129 11.42 -4.42 -8.29
C SER A 129 12.18 -5.26 -9.31
N GLU A 130 12.01 -4.98 -10.60
CA GLU A 130 12.74 -5.68 -11.65
C GLU A 130 14.24 -5.47 -11.54
N LYS A 131 14.68 -4.24 -11.32
CA LYS A 131 16.09 -3.92 -11.10
C LYS A 131 16.65 -4.60 -9.87
N TRP A 132 15.85 -4.66 -8.82
CA TRP A 132 16.25 -5.35 -7.60
C TRP A 132 16.49 -6.84 -7.85
N TYR A 133 15.57 -7.52 -8.53
CA TYR A 133 15.75 -8.94 -8.88
C TYR A 133 17.00 -9.17 -9.70
N GLU A 134 17.33 -8.29 -10.62
CA GLU A 134 18.54 -8.38 -11.44
C GLU A 134 19.81 -8.15 -10.62
N SER A 135 19.72 -7.46 -9.49
CA SER A 135 20.86 -7.07 -8.66
C SER A 135 21.32 -8.17 -7.69
N ILE A 136 20.51 -9.21 -7.50
CA ILE A 136 20.81 -10.28 -6.52
C ILE A 136 21.19 -11.60 -7.15
#